data_e9253f158016e473c1be44aef989a0f9
#
_entry.id   e9253f158016e473c1be44aef989a0f9
#
_cell.length_a   1.000
_cell.length_b   1.000
_cell.length_c   1.000
_cell.angle_alpha   90.00
_cell.angle_beta   90.00
_cell.angle_gamma   90.00
#
_symmetry.space_group_name_H-M   'P 1'
#
loop_
_entity.id
_entity.type
_entity.pdbx_description
1 polymer ?
#
loop_
_entity_poly.entity_id
_entity_poly.type
_entity_poly.pdbx_seq_one_letter_code
_entity_poly.pdbx_strand_id
1 'polypeptide(L)'
;MKLFDDEQMRKTESSILIELMKGCRRSDRELAKVLNVSQPTVSRLRRKLEKEGYIKEYAAIPDFSKLGYEIMGVTLIKTSEPSTRERSGGVRQAVVKVEQEGPRASLMAVNGEGFQKNRLFITLYEDYSAYSEAMQLTKQSPHIEVKSLESFLVSLKDKDSYRLLTMSAIANDLMTRQDETRARVSFSKLNVIVCH
;
A
#
# COMPACT_ATOMS: atom_id res chain seq x y z
N MET A 1 14.31 11.35 -6.79
CA MET A 1 13.18 10.65 -7.44
C MET A 1 12.06 11.68 -7.61
N LYS A 2 11.78 12.13 -8.82
CA LYS A 2 10.71 13.09 -9.12
C LYS A 2 9.40 12.31 -9.12
N LEU A 3 8.59 12.43 -8.08
CA LEU A 3 7.29 11.73 -7.95
C LEU A 3 6.19 12.33 -8.83
N PHE A 4 6.41 13.53 -9.33
CA PHE A 4 5.49 14.24 -10.24
C PHE A 4 6.37 14.92 -11.30
N ASP A 5 6.87 14.16 -12.28
CA ASP A 5 7.35 14.77 -13.51
C ASP A 5 6.15 15.40 -14.21
N ASP A 6 6.28 16.68 -14.56
CA ASP A 6 5.22 17.54 -15.09
C ASP A 6 4.49 17.00 -16.35
N GLU A 7 4.98 15.93 -16.96
CA GLU A 7 4.36 15.25 -18.09
C GLU A 7 3.32 14.19 -17.73
N GLN A 8 3.34 13.57 -16.52
CA GLN A 8 2.48 12.41 -16.22
C GLN A 8 1.21 12.74 -15.44
N MET A 9 1.23 13.65 -14.47
CA MET A 9 0.06 13.95 -13.66
C MET A 9 -0.12 15.45 -13.40
N ARG A 10 -1.24 16.00 -13.86
CA ARG A 10 -1.58 17.42 -13.65
C ARG A 10 -1.93 17.69 -12.18
N LYS A 11 -1.71 18.95 -11.73
CA LYS A 11 -1.97 19.39 -10.34
C LYS A 11 -3.36 18.99 -9.83
N THR A 12 -4.41 19.18 -10.64
CA THR A 12 -5.79 18.84 -10.25
C THR A 12 -5.98 17.33 -10.10
N GLU A 13 -5.33 16.51 -10.91
CA GLU A 13 -5.35 15.04 -10.82
C GLU A 13 -4.74 14.57 -9.50
N SER A 14 -3.56 15.08 -9.15
CA SER A 14 -2.91 14.74 -7.89
C SER A 14 -3.70 15.23 -6.67
N SER A 15 -4.34 16.39 -6.75
CA SER A 15 -5.21 16.88 -5.67
C SER A 15 -6.45 15.99 -5.48
N ILE A 16 -7.06 15.49 -6.56
CA ILE A 16 -8.16 14.51 -6.48
C ILE A 16 -7.67 13.22 -5.80
N LEU A 17 -6.53 12.69 -6.20
CA LEU A 17 -5.97 11.47 -5.61
C LEU A 17 -5.71 11.65 -4.10
N ILE A 18 -5.09 12.76 -3.70
CA ILE A 18 -4.82 13.10 -2.30
C ILE A 18 -6.11 13.14 -1.47
N GLU A 19 -7.15 13.81 -1.97
CA GLU A 19 -8.43 13.91 -1.27
C GLU A 19 -9.16 12.56 -1.17
N LEU A 20 -9.03 11.69 -2.17
CA LEU A 20 -9.54 10.32 -2.13
C LEU A 20 -8.77 9.43 -1.15
N MET A 21 -7.47 9.63 -1.00
CA MET A 21 -6.65 8.91 0.01
C MET A 21 -7.00 9.32 1.43
N LYS A 22 -7.46 10.57 1.66
CA LYS A 22 -7.96 11.03 2.96
C LYS A 22 -9.36 10.47 3.27
N GLY A 23 -10.17 10.25 2.25
CA GLY A 23 -11.52 9.72 2.40
C GLY A 23 -12.12 9.26 1.07
N CYS A 24 -12.05 7.96 0.81
CA CYS A 24 -12.49 7.34 -0.44
C CYS A 24 -14.01 7.48 -0.71
N ARG A 25 -14.84 7.77 0.33
CA ARG A 25 -16.28 7.95 0.21
C ARG A 25 -16.72 9.29 -0.38
N ARG A 26 -15.79 10.24 -0.58
CA ARG A 26 -16.14 11.55 -1.13
C ARG A 26 -16.71 11.43 -2.55
N SER A 27 -17.90 11.99 -2.73
CA SER A 27 -18.55 12.10 -4.03
C SER A 27 -17.82 13.10 -4.91
N ASP A 28 -18.04 13.00 -6.22
CA ASP A 28 -17.49 13.98 -7.19
C ASP A 28 -17.96 15.41 -6.91
N ARG A 29 -19.18 15.56 -6.36
CA ARG A 29 -19.73 16.87 -5.97
C ARG A 29 -18.98 17.46 -4.77
N GLU A 30 -18.63 16.64 -3.77
CA GLU A 30 -17.85 17.07 -2.60
C GLU A 30 -16.42 17.43 -3.01
N LEU A 31 -15.78 16.60 -3.83
CA LEU A 31 -14.45 16.89 -4.38
C LEU A 31 -14.43 18.17 -5.20
N ALA A 32 -15.45 18.40 -6.03
CA ALA A 32 -15.59 19.59 -6.83
C ALA A 32 -15.61 20.86 -5.96
N LYS A 33 -16.34 20.83 -4.84
CA LYS A 33 -16.38 21.94 -3.88
C LYS A 33 -15.02 22.17 -3.21
N VAL A 34 -14.38 21.09 -2.71
CA VAL A 34 -13.10 21.21 -2.00
C VAL A 34 -11.97 21.71 -2.91
N LEU A 35 -11.98 21.26 -4.17
CA LEU A 35 -10.94 21.60 -5.14
C LEU A 35 -11.25 22.84 -5.99
N ASN A 36 -12.42 23.44 -5.79
CA ASN A 36 -12.92 24.58 -6.57
C ASN A 36 -12.88 24.34 -8.09
N VAL A 37 -13.40 23.21 -8.52
CA VAL A 37 -13.53 22.80 -9.93
C VAL A 37 -14.95 22.32 -10.21
N SER A 38 -15.32 22.15 -11.49
CA SER A 38 -16.64 21.61 -11.83
C SER A 38 -16.74 20.09 -11.55
N GLN A 39 -17.94 19.62 -11.17
CA GLN A 39 -18.20 18.20 -10.96
C GLN A 39 -17.88 17.33 -12.22
N PRO A 40 -18.24 17.72 -13.46
CA PRO A 40 -17.84 17.00 -14.66
C PRO A 40 -16.31 16.87 -14.81
N THR A 41 -15.55 17.90 -14.41
CA THR A 41 -14.09 17.86 -14.40
C THR A 41 -13.58 16.81 -13.44
N VAL A 42 -14.10 16.76 -12.21
CA VAL A 42 -13.73 15.74 -11.23
C VAL A 42 -14.04 14.34 -11.77
N SER A 43 -15.26 14.11 -12.28
CA SER A 43 -15.67 12.81 -12.80
C SER A 43 -14.77 12.33 -13.94
N ARG A 44 -14.43 13.21 -14.87
CA ARG A 44 -13.52 12.89 -15.97
C ARG A 44 -12.11 12.55 -15.49
N LEU A 45 -11.56 13.32 -14.55
CA LEU A 45 -10.21 13.13 -14.03
C LEU A 45 -10.13 11.89 -13.14
N ARG A 46 -11.16 11.59 -12.33
CA ARG A 46 -11.23 10.35 -11.54
C ARG A 46 -11.17 9.13 -12.45
N ARG A 47 -12.00 9.07 -13.51
CA ARG A 47 -11.97 7.99 -14.50
C ARG A 47 -10.61 7.85 -15.19
N LYS A 48 -9.93 8.99 -15.44
CA LYS A 48 -8.58 8.97 -15.99
C LYS A 48 -7.60 8.29 -15.02
N LEU A 49 -7.61 8.67 -13.73
CA LEU A 49 -6.77 8.09 -12.68
C LEU A 49 -7.02 6.58 -12.49
N GLU A 50 -8.26 6.14 -12.59
CA GLU A 50 -8.65 4.74 -12.59
C GLU A 50 -8.10 4.00 -13.83
N LYS A 51 -8.32 4.54 -15.02
CA LYS A 51 -7.85 3.94 -16.27
C LYS A 51 -6.33 3.86 -16.37
N GLU A 52 -5.62 4.86 -15.88
CA GLU A 52 -4.16 4.92 -15.86
C GLU A 52 -3.54 4.14 -14.69
N GLY A 53 -4.36 3.55 -13.80
CA GLY A 53 -3.92 2.69 -12.70
C GLY A 53 -3.33 3.43 -11.51
N TYR A 54 -3.49 4.76 -11.41
CA TYR A 54 -3.17 5.51 -10.18
C TYR A 54 -4.12 5.15 -9.04
N ILE A 55 -5.39 4.87 -9.35
CA ILE A 55 -6.37 4.32 -8.42
C ILE A 55 -6.60 2.86 -8.83
N LYS A 56 -6.22 1.93 -7.98
CA LYS A 56 -6.41 0.49 -8.20
C LYS A 56 -7.74 0.01 -7.66
N GLU A 57 -8.13 0.51 -6.48
CA GLU A 57 -9.37 0.14 -5.80
C GLU A 57 -9.78 1.20 -4.80
N TYR A 58 -11.04 1.15 -4.36
CA TYR A 58 -11.58 1.92 -3.26
C TYR A 58 -11.90 0.95 -2.12
N ALA A 59 -11.18 1.04 -1.01
CA ALA A 59 -11.34 0.14 0.12
C ALA A 59 -11.61 0.90 1.43
N ALA A 60 -12.44 0.32 2.28
CA ALA A 60 -12.53 0.72 3.68
C ALA A 60 -11.43 0.00 4.47
N ILE A 61 -10.75 0.71 5.35
CA ILE A 61 -9.82 0.10 6.31
C ILE A 61 -10.59 -0.08 7.62
N PRO A 62 -10.90 -1.34 8.00
CA PRO A 62 -11.66 -1.61 9.22
C PRO A 62 -10.76 -1.54 10.46
N ASP A 63 -11.40 -1.47 11.62
CA ASP A 63 -10.75 -1.81 12.89
C ASP A 63 -10.67 -3.33 13.00
N PHE A 64 -9.51 -3.89 12.74
CA PHE A 64 -9.29 -5.34 12.69
C PHE A 64 -9.59 -6.02 14.03
N SER A 65 -9.37 -5.33 15.16
CA SER A 65 -9.67 -5.87 16.48
C SER A 65 -11.17 -6.09 16.68
N LYS A 66 -12.01 -5.26 16.06
CA LYS A 66 -13.48 -5.43 16.08
C LYS A 66 -13.97 -6.55 15.18
N LEU A 67 -13.15 -7.00 14.24
CA LEU A 67 -13.43 -8.15 13.38
C LEU A 67 -12.96 -9.48 13.99
N GLY A 68 -12.42 -9.45 15.21
CA GLY A 68 -11.98 -10.65 15.92
C GLY A 68 -10.51 -10.99 15.76
N TYR A 69 -9.71 -10.16 15.08
CA TYR A 69 -8.27 -10.37 14.99
C TYR A 69 -7.56 -9.75 16.20
N GLU A 70 -6.70 -10.54 16.83
CA GLU A 70 -5.94 -10.11 18.01
C GLU A 70 -4.47 -9.82 17.70
N ILE A 71 -3.94 -10.43 16.64
CA ILE A 71 -2.51 -10.37 16.31
C ILE A 71 -2.33 -9.98 14.84
N MET A 72 -1.41 -9.07 14.59
CA MET A 72 -0.82 -8.86 13.27
C MET A 72 0.60 -9.40 13.28
N GLY A 73 0.90 -10.33 12.39
CA GLY A 73 2.24 -10.89 12.20
C GLY A 73 2.92 -10.27 10.97
N VAL A 74 4.13 -9.75 11.16
CA VAL A 74 5.07 -9.42 10.09
C VAL A 74 6.06 -10.56 10.01
N THR A 75 5.92 -11.42 9.00
CA THR A 75 6.70 -12.65 8.87
C THR A 75 7.69 -12.53 7.72
N LEU A 76 8.95 -12.73 8.03
CA LEU A 76 10.07 -12.74 7.10
C LEU A 76 10.50 -14.20 6.86
N ILE A 77 10.55 -14.60 5.59
CA ILE A 77 10.86 -15.98 5.21
C ILE A 77 12.07 -16.01 4.26
N LYS A 78 12.99 -16.93 4.51
CA LYS A 78 13.99 -17.34 3.53
C LYS A 78 13.53 -18.64 2.88
N THR A 79 13.27 -18.59 1.59
CA THR A 79 13.00 -19.78 0.78
C THR A 79 14.17 -20.09 -0.12
N SER A 80 14.27 -21.33 -0.59
CA SER A 80 15.13 -21.66 -1.72
C SER A 80 14.72 -20.80 -2.92
N GLU A 81 15.68 -20.26 -3.65
CA GLU A 81 15.37 -19.53 -4.88
C GLU A 81 14.77 -20.52 -5.89
N PRO A 82 13.66 -20.18 -6.52
CA PRO A 82 13.13 -20.99 -7.61
C PRO A 82 14.18 -21.03 -8.73
N SER A 83 14.35 -22.20 -9.33
CA SER A 83 15.21 -22.33 -10.51
C SER A 83 14.76 -21.33 -11.60
N THR A 84 15.67 -20.91 -12.46
CA THR A 84 15.42 -19.90 -13.51
C THR A 84 14.22 -20.26 -14.41
N ARG A 85 13.85 -21.53 -14.47
CA ARG A 85 12.74 -22.07 -15.24
C ARG A 85 11.36 -21.85 -14.58
N GLU A 86 11.33 -21.68 -13.25
CA GLU A 86 10.11 -21.46 -12.46
C GLU A 86 9.76 -19.97 -12.30
N ARG A 87 10.69 -19.06 -12.65
CA ARG A 87 10.48 -17.60 -12.55
C ARG A 87 9.37 -17.06 -13.46
N SER A 88 9.03 -17.78 -14.55
CA SER A 88 8.11 -17.26 -15.56
C SER A 88 6.64 -17.64 -15.39
N GLY A 89 6.26 -18.51 -14.47
CA GLY A 89 4.85 -18.90 -14.28
C GLY A 89 4.55 -19.61 -12.96
N GLY A 90 5.45 -20.45 -12.47
CA GLY A 90 5.21 -21.31 -11.29
C GLY A 90 5.17 -20.55 -9.97
N VAL A 91 5.98 -19.47 -9.82
CA VAL A 91 6.01 -18.68 -8.56
C VAL A 91 4.69 -17.96 -8.32
N ARG A 92 4.08 -17.41 -9.37
CA ARG A 92 2.78 -16.73 -9.24
C ARG A 92 1.67 -17.73 -8.88
N GLN A 93 1.70 -18.93 -9.47
CA GLN A 93 0.75 -19.99 -9.14
C GLN A 93 1.00 -20.56 -7.74
N ALA A 94 2.26 -20.73 -7.31
CA ALA A 94 2.60 -21.19 -5.97
C ALA A 94 2.20 -20.14 -4.90
N VAL A 95 2.41 -18.85 -5.16
CA VAL A 95 1.95 -17.77 -4.26
C VAL A 95 0.43 -17.78 -4.16
N VAL A 96 -0.29 -17.88 -5.29
CA VAL A 96 -1.76 -17.97 -5.32
C VAL A 96 -2.26 -19.20 -4.56
N LYS A 97 -1.59 -20.36 -4.69
CA LYS A 97 -1.96 -21.57 -3.92
C LYS A 97 -1.69 -21.41 -2.42
N VAL A 98 -0.55 -20.84 -2.03
CA VAL A 98 -0.25 -20.56 -0.63
C VAL A 98 -1.24 -19.52 -0.06
N GLU A 99 -1.66 -18.54 -0.85
CA GLU A 99 -2.72 -17.59 -0.47
C GLU A 99 -4.10 -18.26 -0.36
N GLN A 100 -4.38 -19.29 -1.15
CA GLN A 100 -5.64 -20.06 -1.08
C GLN A 100 -5.66 -21.09 0.06
N GLU A 101 -4.51 -21.66 0.40
CA GLU A 101 -4.34 -22.71 1.41
C GLU A 101 -3.81 -22.14 2.73
N GLY A 102 -3.22 -20.93 2.71
CA GLY A 102 -2.64 -20.24 3.88
C GLY A 102 -3.67 -19.43 4.69
N PRO A 103 -3.22 -18.68 5.69
CA PRO A 103 -4.10 -17.85 6.49
C PRO A 103 -4.82 -16.84 5.61
N ARG A 104 -6.16 -16.90 5.60
CA ARG A 104 -7.04 -16.16 4.69
C ARG A 104 -7.03 -14.64 4.87
N ALA A 105 -6.40 -14.14 5.93
CA ALA A 105 -6.35 -12.72 6.30
C ALA A 105 -4.99 -12.08 6.02
N SER A 106 -4.37 -12.40 4.87
CA SER A 106 -3.12 -11.77 4.46
C SER A 106 -3.39 -10.36 3.91
N LEU A 107 -2.76 -9.35 4.52
CA LEU A 107 -2.82 -7.96 4.06
C LEU A 107 -1.79 -7.67 2.97
N MET A 108 -0.64 -8.35 3.01
CA MET A 108 0.46 -8.11 2.09
C MET A 108 1.33 -9.36 1.96
N ALA A 109 1.73 -9.67 0.74
CA ALA A 109 2.70 -10.70 0.42
C ALA A 109 3.64 -10.16 -0.67
N VAL A 110 4.93 -10.06 -0.37
CA VAL A 110 5.92 -9.50 -1.31
C VAL A 110 7.21 -10.30 -1.31
N ASN A 111 7.85 -10.31 -2.47
CA ASN A 111 9.24 -10.73 -2.61
C ASN A 111 10.14 -9.50 -2.42
N GLY A 112 11.25 -9.66 -1.74
CA GLY A 112 12.20 -8.60 -1.45
C GLY A 112 13.53 -9.17 -0.97
N GLU A 113 14.47 -8.32 -0.66
CA GLU A 113 15.78 -8.71 -0.11
C GLU A 113 16.07 -7.88 1.13
N GLY A 114 16.45 -8.57 2.22
CA GLY A 114 16.82 -7.93 3.49
C GLY A 114 16.85 -8.96 4.61
N PHE A 115 17.64 -8.73 5.67
CA PHE A 115 17.75 -9.61 6.84
C PHE A 115 18.00 -11.08 6.47
N GLN A 116 18.69 -11.35 5.37
CA GLN A 116 18.90 -12.71 4.82
C GLN A 116 17.58 -13.43 4.47
N LYS A 117 16.52 -12.70 4.24
CA LYS A 117 15.19 -13.19 3.82
C LYS A 117 14.89 -12.71 2.41
N ASN A 118 13.97 -13.39 1.74
CA ASN A 118 13.56 -13.06 0.37
C ASN A 118 12.05 -12.91 0.20
N ARG A 119 11.28 -13.06 1.29
CA ARG A 119 9.83 -12.87 1.29
C ARG A 119 9.38 -12.21 2.59
N LEU A 120 8.34 -11.37 2.50
CA LEU A 120 7.66 -10.74 3.61
C LEU A 120 6.16 -10.96 3.48
N PHE A 121 5.52 -11.31 4.59
CA PHE A 121 4.07 -11.39 4.72
C PHE A 121 3.60 -10.52 5.88
N ILE A 122 2.48 -9.83 5.70
CA ILE A 122 1.74 -9.17 6.77
C ILE A 122 0.37 -9.85 6.83
N THR A 123 0.09 -10.53 7.95
CA THR A 123 -1.09 -11.37 8.10
C THR A 123 -1.76 -11.12 9.44
N LEU A 124 -3.09 -11.17 9.46
CA LEU A 124 -3.89 -11.06 10.67
C LEU A 124 -4.26 -12.45 11.18
N TYR A 125 -4.25 -12.62 12.50
CA TYR A 125 -4.60 -13.85 13.19
C TYR A 125 -5.61 -13.57 14.29
N GLU A 126 -6.56 -14.50 14.47
CA GLU A 126 -7.56 -14.41 15.53
C GLU A 126 -6.90 -14.47 16.92
N ASP A 127 -5.90 -15.33 17.07
CA ASP A 127 -5.13 -15.51 18.31
C ASP A 127 -3.73 -16.06 18.03
N TYR A 128 -2.99 -16.35 19.10
CA TYR A 128 -1.66 -16.96 19.02
C TYR A 128 -1.70 -18.41 18.52
N SER A 129 -2.78 -19.16 18.78
CA SER A 129 -2.94 -20.53 18.29
C SER A 129 -3.04 -20.56 16.77
N ALA A 130 -3.87 -19.70 16.21
CA ALA A 130 -4.02 -19.53 14.76
C ALA A 130 -2.70 -19.12 14.09
N TYR A 131 -1.94 -18.21 14.71
CA TYR A 131 -0.58 -17.86 14.25
C TYR A 131 0.35 -19.07 14.27
N SER A 132 0.40 -19.81 15.38
CA SER A 132 1.29 -20.96 15.53
C SER A 132 1.01 -22.06 14.51
N GLU A 133 -0.26 -22.36 14.27
CA GLU A 133 -0.71 -23.32 13.25
C GLU A 133 -0.29 -22.86 11.85
N ALA A 134 -0.52 -21.61 11.51
CA ALA A 134 -0.12 -21.05 10.22
C ALA A 134 1.40 -21.14 9.99
N MET A 135 2.22 -20.92 11.03
CA MET A 135 3.68 -21.06 10.94
C MET A 135 4.12 -22.52 10.74
N GLN A 136 3.43 -23.48 11.37
CA GLN A 136 3.68 -24.90 11.14
C GLN A 136 3.33 -25.31 9.72
N LEU A 137 2.16 -24.95 9.23
CA LEU A 137 1.73 -25.21 7.85
C LEU A 137 2.71 -24.58 6.83
N THR A 138 3.17 -23.36 7.09
CA THR A 138 4.14 -22.69 6.20
C THR A 138 5.45 -23.46 6.14
N LYS A 139 5.97 -23.95 7.27
CA LYS A 139 7.21 -24.75 7.32
C LYS A 139 7.08 -26.11 6.65
N GLN A 140 5.88 -26.68 6.66
CA GLN A 140 5.57 -28.00 6.10
C GLN A 140 5.07 -27.92 4.65
N SER A 141 4.99 -26.71 4.06
CA SER A 141 4.47 -26.53 2.71
C SER A 141 5.23 -27.36 1.68
N PRO A 142 4.57 -28.21 0.92
CA PRO A 142 5.22 -29.01 -0.12
C PRO A 142 5.64 -28.17 -1.34
N HIS A 143 5.16 -26.93 -1.44
CA HIS A 143 5.37 -26.06 -2.58
C HIS A 143 6.55 -25.09 -2.40
N ILE A 144 7.02 -24.92 -1.17
CA ILE A 144 8.04 -23.93 -0.83
C ILE A 144 8.99 -24.52 0.20
N GLU A 145 10.25 -24.66 -0.14
CA GLU A 145 11.28 -25.05 0.83
C GLU A 145 11.63 -23.84 1.69
N VAL A 146 11.16 -23.82 2.94
CA VAL A 146 11.43 -22.78 3.93
C VAL A 146 12.74 -23.07 4.65
N LYS A 147 13.78 -22.25 4.42
CA LYS A 147 15.08 -22.36 5.10
C LYS A 147 15.08 -21.72 6.48
N SER A 148 14.43 -20.58 6.61
CA SER A 148 14.25 -19.90 7.90
C SER A 148 13.01 -19.01 7.88
N LEU A 149 12.40 -18.84 9.05
CA LEU A 149 11.20 -18.04 9.26
C LEU A 149 11.33 -17.30 10.58
N GLU A 150 11.05 -16.00 10.56
CA GLU A 150 11.04 -15.13 11.72
C GLU A 150 9.82 -14.23 11.65
N SER A 151 9.17 -13.99 12.80
CA SER A 151 7.98 -13.15 12.86
C SER A 151 8.11 -12.09 13.96
N PHE A 152 7.66 -10.87 13.63
CA PHE A 152 7.40 -9.83 14.60
C PHE A 152 5.88 -9.77 14.80
N LEU A 153 5.44 -9.95 16.05
CA LEU A 153 4.02 -9.98 16.39
C LEU A 153 3.59 -8.68 17.07
N VAL A 154 2.48 -8.14 16.60
CA VAL A 154 1.87 -6.93 17.14
C VAL A 154 0.49 -7.29 17.71
N SER A 155 0.23 -6.93 18.97
CA SER A 155 -1.10 -7.07 19.57
C SER A 155 -2.02 -5.97 19.04
N LEU A 156 -3.12 -6.33 18.42
CA LEU A 156 -4.13 -5.40 17.95
C LEU A 156 -5.08 -4.91 19.07
N LYS A 157 -5.00 -5.53 20.26
CA LYS A 157 -5.71 -5.12 21.47
C LYS A 157 -5.00 -3.97 22.19
N ASP A 158 -3.70 -3.83 22.00
CA ASP A 158 -2.91 -2.78 22.62
C ASP A 158 -2.95 -1.50 21.75
N LYS A 159 -3.94 -0.66 22.04
CA LYS A 159 -4.20 0.56 21.27
C LYS A 159 -3.14 1.65 21.45
N ASP A 160 -2.34 1.56 22.49
CA ASP A 160 -1.31 2.56 22.80
C ASP A 160 0.00 2.26 22.07
N SER A 161 0.20 1.02 21.62
CA SER A 161 1.47 0.55 21.06
C SER A 161 1.53 0.59 19.54
N TYR A 162 0.46 0.86 18.81
CA TYR A 162 0.52 0.92 17.35
C TYR A 162 -0.39 1.97 16.73
N ARG A 163 0.05 2.51 15.61
CA ARG A 163 -0.75 3.38 14.77
C ARG A 163 -1.55 2.54 13.78
N LEU A 164 -2.86 2.75 13.72
CA LEU A 164 -3.73 2.12 12.74
C LEU A 164 -3.24 2.37 11.30
N LEU A 165 -3.41 1.38 10.43
CA LEU A 165 -3.17 1.53 9.01
C LEU A 165 -4.02 2.68 8.45
N THR A 166 -3.37 3.64 7.77
CA THR A 166 -4.04 4.79 7.18
C THR A 166 -3.30 5.28 5.94
N MET A 167 -4.05 5.71 4.94
CA MET A 167 -3.50 6.37 3.76
C MET A 167 -3.30 7.88 3.98
N SER A 168 -3.79 8.45 5.08
CA SER A 168 -3.68 9.88 5.36
C SER A 168 -2.24 10.36 5.51
N ALA A 169 -1.33 9.51 5.99
CA ALA A 169 0.08 9.87 6.11
C ALA A 169 0.73 10.10 4.73
N ILE A 170 0.44 9.22 3.78
CA ILE A 170 0.92 9.34 2.39
C ILE A 170 0.25 10.54 1.71
N ALA A 171 -1.05 10.76 1.93
CA ALA A 171 -1.75 11.92 1.41
C ALA A 171 -1.13 13.24 1.89
N ASN A 172 -0.75 13.33 3.17
CA ASN A 172 -0.10 14.51 3.73
C ASN A 172 1.31 14.71 3.16
N ASP A 173 2.10 13.66 3.01
CA ASP A 173 3.43 13.73 2.36
C ASP A 173 3.32 14.24 0.92
N LEU A 174 2.37 13.73 0.15
CA LEU A 174 2.12 14.20 -1.21
C LEU A 174 1.69 15.67 -1.28
N MET A 175 0.89 16.13 -0.32
CA MET A 175 0.54 17.57 -0.20
C MET A 175 1.77 18.43 0.02
N THR A 176 2.60 18.07 0.99
CA THR A 176 3.83 18.82 1.31
C THR A 176 4.74 18.93 0.09
N ARG A 177 4.93 17.86 -0.64
CA ARG A 177 5.73 17.84 -1.89
C ARG A 177 5.14 18.74 -2.99
N GLN A 178 3.81 18.82 -3.09
CA GLN A 178 3.17 19.74 -4.02
C GLN A 178 3.44 21.20 -3.65
N ASP A 179 3.38 21.53 -2.36
CA ASP A 179 3.60 22.90 -1.89
C ASP A 179 5.07 23.32 -2.03
N GLU A 180 6.03 22.43 -1.76
CA GLU A 180 7.46 22.66 -2.03
C GLU A 180 7.74 22.90 -3.52
N THR A 181 7.13 22.11 -4.38
CA THR A 181 7.28 22.30 -5.84
C THR A 181 6.72 23.65 -6.27
N ARG A 182 5.59 24.08 -5.69
CA ARG A 182 5.02 25.44 -5.93
C ARG A 182 5.96 26.53 -5.50
N ALA A 183 6.54 26.42 -4.31
CA ALA A 183 7.48 27.40 -3.78
C ALA A 183 8.69 27.56 -4.71
N ARG A 184 9.28 26.45 -5.16
CA ARG A 184 10.44 26.46 -6.09
C ARG A 184 10.11 27.11 -7.44
N VAL A 185 8.96 26.80 -8.02
CA VAL A 185 8.51 27.41 -9.30
C VAL A 185 8.22 28.91 -9.14
N SER A 186 7.68 29.34 -8.01
CA SER A 186 7.45 30.75 -7.72
C SER A 186 8.78 31.52 -7.56
N PHE A 187 9.76 30.97 -6.87
CA PHE A 187 11.10 31.56 -6.73
C PHE A 187 11.85 31.65 -8.07
N SER A 188 11.74 30.63 -8.93
CA SER A 188 12.39 30.66 -10.25
C SER A 188 11.79 31.75 -11.16
N LYS A 189 10.48 31.99 -11.07
CA LYS A 189 9.82 33.05 -11.84
C LYS A 189 10.15 34.46 -11.32
N LEU A 190 10.38 34.64 -10.02
CA LEU A 190 10.82 35.93 -9.45
C LEU A 190 12.25 36.28 -9.86
N ASN A 191 13.15 35.30 -9.97
CA ASN A 191 14.52 35.55 -10.41
C ASN A 191 14.67 35.87 -11.92
N VAL A 192 13.67 35.55 -12.72
CA VAL A 192 13.67 35.90 -14.17
C VAL A 192 13.21 37.35 -14.42
N ILE A 193 12.52 37.98 -13.45
CA ILE A 193 12.02 39.36 -13.57
C ILE A 193 13.07 40.40 -13.13
N VAL A 194 14.14 39.99 -12.47
CA VAL A 194 15.17 40.89 -11.92
C VAL A 194 16.36 41.10 -12.88
N CYS A 195 16.40 40.44 -14.04
CA CYS A 195 17.46 40.54 -15.04
C CYS A 195 17.00 41.24 -16.33
N HIS A 196 16.33 42.41 -16.22
CA HIS A 196 16.18 43.34 -17.34
C HIS A 196 16.31 44.76 -16.89
#